data_e9c9fb3b4e7761dacfa080dc87fbc9f2
#
_entry.id   e9c9fb3b4e7761dacfa080dc87fbc9f2
#
_cell.length_a   1.000
_cell.length_b   1.000
_cell.length_c   1.000
_cell.angle_alpha   90.00
_cell.angle_beta   90.00
_cell.angle_gamma   90.00
#
_symmetry.space_group_name_H-M   'P 1'
#
loop_
_entity.id
_entity.type
_entity.pdbx_description
1 polymer ?
#
loop_
_entity_poly.entity_id
_entity_poly.type
_entity_poly.pdbx_seq_one_letter_code
_entity_poly.pdbx_strand_id
1 'polypeptide(L)'
;STPYIKEYNFDPKWKTQEFVRGTLRLNGWENAWADIFKMLDNKSPKLDQEIDNLGSELWKKYPYLQDEQDRVVLFVKLLAHKDNQEVFNGFYFLDEKGSGENTAMGNLVSITLSCAIDLIVKNITF
;
A
#
# COMPACT_ATOMS: atom_id res chain seq x y z
N SER A 1 2.63 11.51 2.31
CA SER A 1 3.76 11.01 1.51
C SER A 1 5.12 11.55 1.94
N THR A 2 5.16 12.69 2.63
CA THR A 2 6.42 13.36 3.02
C THR A 2 7.43 12.47 3.77
N PRO A 3 7.04 11.60 4.73
CA PRO A 3 8.01 10.71 5.39
C PRO A 3 8.74 9.79 4.42
N TYR A 4 8.07 9.35 3.36
CA TYR A 4 8.61 8.39 2.41
C TYR A 4 9.61 8.98 1.42
N ILE A 5 9.59 10.29 1.16
CA ILE A 5 10.55 10.93 0.24
C ILE A 5 12.00 10.69 0.69
N LYS A 6 12.24 10.73 2.01
CA LYS A 6 13.56 10.46 2.58
C LYS A 6 13.99 9.01 2.40
N GLU A 7 13.05 8.07 2.55
CA GLU A 7 13.31 6.63 2.44
C GLU A 7 13.67 6.21 1.01
N TYR A 8 13.15 6.92 0.01
CA TYR A 8 13.48 6.67 -1.40
C TYR A 8 14.83 7.23 -1.82
N ASN A 9 15.52 7.95 -0.94
CA ASN A 9 16.87 8.48 -1.15
C ASN A 9 17.06 9.20 -2.50
N PHE A 10 16.09 10.04 -2.87
CA PHE A 10 16.16 10.80 -4.11
C PHE A 10 17.41 11.70 -4.14
N ASP A 11 18.07 11.80 -5.29
CA ASP A 11 19.17 12.73 -5.48
C ASP A 11 18.68 14.16 -5.15
N PRO A 12 19.34 14.89 -4.23
CA PRO A 12 18.99 16.26 -3.87
C PRO A 12 18.94 17.23 -5.04
N LYS A 13 19.62 16.91 -6.16
CA LYS A 13 19.60 17.69 -7.39
C LYS A 13 18.29 17.55 -8.16
N TRP A 14 17.51 16.50 -7.89
CA TRP A 14 16.22 16.32 -8.53
C TRP A 14 15.19 17.28 -7.95
N LYS A 15 14.48 17.96 -8.83
CA LYS A 15 13.37 18.84 -8.45
C LYS A 15 12.08 18.02 -8.46
N THR A 16 11.83 17.27 -7.40
CA THR A 16 10.59 16.48 -7.25
C THR A 16 9.39 17.42 -7.31
N GLN A 17 8.58 17.30 -8.36
CA GLN A 17 7.38 18.10 -8.56
C GLN A 17 6.20 17.50 -7.77
N GLU A 18 6.06 16.19 -7.83
CA GLU A 18 4.96 15.47 -7.22
C GLU A 18 5.46 14.12 -6.69
N PHE A 19 5.02 13.76 -5.51
CA PHE A 19 5.20 12.44 -4.94
C PHE A 19 3.93 12.03 -4.20
N VAL A 20 3.16 11.14 -4.77
CA VAL A 20 1.90 10.64 -4.22
C VAL A 20 2.03 9.17 -3.90
N ARG A 21 1.62 8.82 -2.71
CA ARG A 21 1.40 7.43 -2.29
C ARG A 21 -0.03 7.31 -1.76
N GLY A 22 -0.85 6.58 -2.47
CA GLY A 22 -2.23 6.33 -2.13
C GLY A 22 -2.47 4.86 -1.79
N THR A 23 -3.58 4.58 -1.15
CA THR A 23 -4.07 3.23 -0.93
C THR A 23 -5.43 3.10 -1.62
N LEU A 24 -5.54 2.11 -2.50
CA LEU A 24 -6.80 1.81 -3.16
C LEU A 24 -7.80 1.25 -2.14
N ARG A 25 -9.04 1.67 -2.27
CA ARG A 25 -10.16 1.19 -1.48
C ARG A 25 -11.36 0.93 -2.39
N LEU A 26 -12.25 0.07 -1.96
CA LEU A 26 -13.51 -0.17 -2.64
C LEU A 26 -14.37 1.10 -2.65
N ASN A 27 -15.17 1.26 -3.70
CA ASN A 27 -16.09 2.38 -3.79
C ASN A 27 -17.04 2.40 -2.58
N GLY A 28 -17.27 3.59 -2.02
CA GLY A 28 -18.10 3.77 -0.81
C GLY A 28 -17.34 3.57 0.51
N TRP A 29 -16.06 3.18 0.48
CA TRP A 29 -15.27 2.96 1.69
C TRP A 29 -15.21 4.21 2.58
N GLU A 30 -15.03 5.39 2.02
CA GLU A 30 -14.95 6.66 2.76
C GLU A 30 -16.23 6.91 3.57
N ASN A 31 -17.39 6.73 2.95
CA ASN A 31 -18.68 6.90 3.62
C ASN A 31 -18.89 5.85 4.72
N ALA A 32 -18.50 4.61 4.47
CA ALA A 32 -18.62 3.54 5.45
C ALA A 32 -17.73 3.77 6.70
N TRP A 33 -16.60 4.46 6.51
CA TRP A 33 -15.64 4.74 7.58
C TRP A 33 -15.80 6.12 8.22
N ALA A 34 -16.77 6.94 7.77
CA ALA A 34 -16.94 8.30 8.26
C ALA A 34 -17.10 8.40 9.79
N ASP A 35 -17.86 7.51 10.41
CA ASP A 35 -18.06 7.50 11.86
C ASP A 35 -16.82 7.01 12.61
N ILE A 36 -16.05 6.10 12.02
CA ILE A 36 -14.75 5.66 12.56
C ILE A 36 -13.76 6.82 12.57
N PHE A 37 -13.70 7.60 11.49
CA PHE A 37 -12.84 8.79 11.44
C PHE A 37 -13.24 9.81 12.50
N LYS A 38 -14.53 10.09 12.70
CA LYS A 38 -15.00 10.97 13.78
C LYS A 38 -14.60 10.47 15.17
N MET A 39 -14.67 9.16 15.40
CA MET A 39 -14.25 8.54 16.65
C MET A 39 -12.74 8.76 16.88
N LEU A 40 -11.91 8.57 15.84
CA LEU A 40 -10.46 8.78 15.91
C LEU A 40 -10.09 10.27 16.16
N ASP A 41 -10.83 11.20 15.56
CA ASP A 41 -10.61 12.63 15.72
C ASP A 41 -10.96 13.12 17.13
N ASN A 42 -11.93 12.51 17.80
CA ASN A 42 -12.37 12.88 19.14
C ASN A 42 -11.35 12.59 20.26
N LYS A 43 -10.30 11.79 19.98
CA LYS A 43 -9.21 11.46 20.91
C LYS A 43 -9.70 11.13 22.32
N SER A 44 -10.73 10.29 22.42
CA SER A 44 -11.26 9.81 23.69
C SER A 44 -10.16 9.17 24.54
N PRO A 45 -10.15 9.36 25.87
CA PRO A 45 -9.23 8.64 26.77
C PRO A 45 -9.37 7.11 26.70
N LYS A 46 -10.48 6.61 26.13
CA LYS A 46 -10.79 5.19 25.95
C LYS A 46 -10.65 4.75 24.50
N LEU A 47 -10.01 5.54 23.66
CA LEU A 47 -9.92 5.31 22.22
C LEU A 47 -9.39 3.92 21.87
N ASP A 48 -8.36 3.44 22.54
CA ASP A 48 -7.77 2.12 22.28
C ASP A 48 -8.80 1.00 22.55
N GLN A 49 -9.54 1.10 23.65
CA GLN A 49 -10.59 0.12 23.96
C GLN A 49 -11.77 0.19 22.97
N GLU A 50 -12.12 1.38 22.52
CA GLU A 50 -13.16 1.60 21.50
C GLU A 50 -12.75 0.99 20.16
N ILE A 51 -11.47 1.13 19.77
CA ILE A 51 -10.89 0.52 18.56
C ILE A 51 -10.91 -1.01 18.66
N ASP A 52 -10.48 -1.58 19.78
CA ASP A 52 -10.46 -3.03 19.99
C ASP A 52 -11.88 -3.63 19.94
N ASN A 53 -12.85 -2.96 20.58
CA ASN A 53 -14.25 -3.37 20.52
C ASN A 53 -14.80 -3.32 19.09
N LEU A 54 -14.55 -2.21 18.38
CA LEU A 54 -14.95 -2.05 16.98
C LEU A 54 -14.31 -3.14 16.09
N GLY A 55 -13.01 -3.40 16.25
CA GLY A 55 -12.32 -4.47 15.54
C GLY A 55 -13.01 -5.83 15.77
N SER A 56 -13.34 -6.14 17.01
CA SER A 56 -14.02 -7.39 17.38
C SER A 56 -15.42 -7.49 16.79
N GLU A 57 -16.17 -6.38 16.75
CA GLU A 57 -17.51 -6.33 16.12
C GLU A 57 -17.43 -6.50 14.61
N LEU A 58 -16.48 -5.83 13.96
CA LEU A 58 -16.27 -5.94 12.51
C LEU A 58 -15.90 -7.37 12.11
N TRP A 59 -15.02 -8.04 12.85
CA TRP A 59 -14.67 -9.43 12.62
C TRP A 59 -15.87 -10.37 12.73
N LYS A 60 -16.76 -10.16 13.70
CA LYS A 60 -17.98 -10.96 13.87
C LYS A 60 -18.99 -10.70 12.75
N LYS A 61 -19.11 -9.44 12.33
CA LYS A 61 -20.10 -9.01 11.33
C LYS A 61 -19.68 -9.34 9.90
N TYR A 62 -18.39 -9.29 9.62
CA TYR A 62 -17.80 -9.48 8.30
C TYR A 62 -16.65 -10.50 8.37
N PRO A 63 -16.92 -11.77 8.71
CA PRO A 63 -15.89 -12.79 8.69
C PRO A 63 -15.45 -13.06 7.25
N TYR A 64 -14.19 -13.43 7.07
CA TYR A 64 -13.75 -13.98 5.78
C TYR A 64 -14.49 -15.28 5.49
N LEU A 65 -14.96 -15.42 4.27
CA LEU A 65 -15.54 -16.69 3.81
C LEU A 65 -14.42 -17.69 3.53
N GLN A 66 -14.71 -18.98 3.73
CA GLN A 66 -13.72 -20.06 3.61
C GLN A 66 -13.01 -20.07 2.23
N ASP A 67 -13.71 -19.69 1.17
CA ASP A 67 -13.20 -19.66 -0.19
C ASP A 67 -12.97 -18.23 -0.73
N GLU A 68 -12.96 -17.24 0.16
CA GLU A 68 -12.73 -15.85 -0.24
C GLU A 68 -11.27 -15.67 -0.61
N GLN A 69 -11.05 -15.23 -1.86
CA GLN A 69 -9.72 -14.97 -2.38
C GLN A 69 -9.36 -13.50 -2.19
N ASP A 70 -8.15 -13.25 -1.70
CA ASP A 70 -7.62 -11.91 -1.65
C ASP A 70 -7.21 -11.42 -3.05
N ARG A 71 -7.18 -10.10 -3.23
CA ARG A 71 -6.74 -9.46 -4.46
C ARG A 71 -5.86 -8.27 -4.13
N VAL A 72 -4.72 -8.20 -4.78
CA VAL A 72 -3.79 -7.07 -4.67
C VAL A 72 -3.70 -6.36 -6.01
N VAL A 73 -3.96 -5.07 -6.00
CA VAL A 73 -3.81 -4.19 -7.16
C VAL A 73 -2.77 -3.13 -6.83
N LEU A 74 -1.76 -3.01 -7.68
CA LEU A 74 -0.70 -2.02 -7.56
C LEU A 74 -0.56 -1.24 -8.87
N PHE A 75 -0.44 0.06 -8.76
CA PHE A 75 -0.11 0.95 -9.88
C PHE A 75 1.01 1.89 -9.46
N VAL A 76 2.08 1.90 -10.24
CA VAL A 76 3.22 2.82 -10.05
C VAL A 76 3.45 3.57 -11.35
N LYS A 77 3.48 4.89 -11.30
CA LYS A 77 3.79 5.74 -12.44
C LYS A 77 5.00 6.61 -12.11
N LEU A 78 5.94 6.67 -13.04
CA LEU A 78 7.08 7.57 -12.99
C LEU A 78 7.11 8.44 -14.24
N LEU A 79 7.26 9.73 -14.04
CA LEU A 79 7.42 10.72 -15.08
C LEU A 79 8.66 11.56 -14.75
N ALA A 80 9.60 11.66 -15.69
CA ALA A 80 10.79 12.47 -15.50
C ALA A 80 11.05 13.39 -16.70
N HIS A 81 11.47 14.61 -16.37
CA HIS A 81 11.84 15.63 -17.35
C HIS A 81 13.29 16.07 -17.15
N LYS A 82 13.97 16.37 -18.23
CA LYS A 82 15.27 17.03 -18.26
C LYS A 82 15.21 18.15 -19.28
N ASP A 83 15.65 19.36 -18.91
CA ASP A 83 15.65 20.53 -19.79
C ASP A 83 14.28 20.78 -20.46
N ASN A 84 13.20 20.65 -19.69
CA ASN A 84 11.79 20.74 -20.11
C ASN A 84 11.35 19.70 -21.16
N GLN A 85 12.14 18.67 -21.39
CA GLN A 85 11.78 17.55 -22.25
C GLN A 85 11.47 16.32 -21.40
N GLU A 86 10.43 15.59 -21.77
CA GLU A 86 10.11 14.30 -21.17
C GLU A 86 11.21 13.30 -21.55
N VAL A 87 11.91 12.77 -20.54
CA VAL A 87 12.99 11.78 -20.74
C VAL A 87 12.58 10.39 -20.28
N PHE A 88 11.54 10.30 -19.46
CA PHE A 88 10.96 9.03 -19.03
C PHE A 88 9.47 9.20 -18.70
N ASN A 89 8.65 8.28 -19.19
CA ASN A 89 7.23 8.17 -18.86
C ASN A 89 6.85 6.69 -18.89
N GLY A 90 6.73 6.12 -17.72
CA GLY A 90 6.45 4.70 -17.59
C GLY A 90 5.54 4.40 -16.43
N PHE A 91 4.89 3.25 -16.48
CA PHE A 91 4.08 2.74 -15.37
C PHE A 91 4.23 1.23 -15.24
N TYR A 92 3.99 0.76 -14.03
CA TYR A 92 3.86 -0.65 -13.69
C TYR A 92 2.45 -0.89 -13.13
N PHE A 93 1.85 -1.95 -13.57
CA PHE A 93 0.53 -2.36 -13.11
C PHE A 93 0.58 -3.83 -12.70
N LEU A 94 0.00 -4.13 -11.56
CA LEU A 94 -0.15 -5.48 -11.04
C LEU A 94 -1.60 -5.67 -10.60
N ASP A 95 -2.17 -6.80 -10.94
CA ASP A 95 -3.49 -7.26 -10.49
C ASP A 95 -3.40 -8.77 -10.24
N GLU A 96 -3.23 -9.13 -8.98
CA GLU A 96 -3.02 -10.51 -8.55
C GLU A 96 -4.17 -10.97 -7.65
N LYS A 97 -4.65 -12.17 -7.89
CA LYS A 97 -5.65 -12.84 -7.04
C LYS A 97 -5.04 -14.08 -6.41
N GLY A 98 -5.36 -14.30 -5.15
CA GLY A 98 -5.02 -15.54 -4.46
C GLY A 98 -5.76 -16.74 -5.05
N SER A 99 -5.25 -17.93 -4.79
CA SER A 99 -5.87 -19.19 -5.16
C SER A 99 -5.61 -20.27 -4.10
N GLY A 100 -6.67 -20.89 -3.59
CA GLY A 100 -6.55 -21.90 -2.54
C GLY A 100 -5.80 -21.40 -1.30
N GLU A 101 -4.76 -22.10 -0.90
CA GLU A 101 -3.91 -21.72 0.26
C GLU A 101 -2.91 -20.61 -0.06
N ASN A 102 -2.72 -20.27 -1.35
CA ASN A 102 -1.77 -19.25 -1.77
C ASN A 102 -2.48 -17.90 -1.89
N THR A 103 -2.31 -17.05 -0.89
CA THR A 103 -2.85 -15.70 -0.94
C THR A 103 -2.04 -14.80 -1.88
N ALA A 104 -2.69 -13.87 -2.57
CA ALA A 104 -2.01 -12.88 -3.42
C ALA A 104 -1.01 -12.06 -2.61
N MET A 105 -1.39 -11.61 -1.41
CA MET A 105 -0.51 -10.86 -0.53
C MET A 105 0.70 -11.71 -0.10
N GLY A 106 0.49 -12.96 0.29
CA GLY A 106 1.56 -13.87 0.69
C GLY A 106 2.57 -14.11 -0.44
N ASN A 107 2.08 -14.38 -1.63
CA ASN A 107 2.93 -14.58 -2.82
C ASN A 107 3.75 -13.33 -3.14
N LEU A 108 3.13 -12.16 -3.19
CA LEU A 108 3.81 -10.91 -3.55
C LEU A 108 4.86 -10.51 -2.52
N VAL A 109 4.60 -10.70 -1.24
CA VAL A 109 5.58 -10.42 -0.18
C VAL A 109 6.75 -11.41 -0.26
N SER A 110 6.48 -12.72 -0.39
CA SER A 110 7.52 -13.75 -0.41
C SER A 110 8.39 -13.68 -1.67
N ILE A 111 7.80 -13.46 -2.84
CA ILE A 111 8.55 -13.31 -4.11
C ILE A 111 9.45 -12.07 -4.04
N THR A 112 8.92 -10.94 -3.60
CA THR A 112 9.69 -9.70 -3.49
C THR A 112 10.86 -9.85 -2.53
N LEU A 113 10.64 -10.49 -1.37
CA LEU A 113 11.71 -10.78 -0.41
C LEU A 113 12.76 -11.72 -1.01
N SER A 114 12.34 -12.78 -1.69
CA SER A 114 13.25 -13.73 -2.33
C SER A 114 14.10 -13.06 -3.41
N CYS A 115 13.51 -12.19 -4.22
CA CYS A 115 14.25 -11.40 -5.21
C CYS A 115 15.28 -10.48 -4.54
N ALA A 116 14.91 -9.80 -3.46
CA ALA A 116 15.84 -8.93 -2.72
C ALA A 116 17.03 -9.73 -2.16
N ILE A 117 16.78 -10.88 -1.56
CA ILE A 117 17.83 -11.77 -1.05
C ILE A 117 18.76 -12.24 -2.19
N ASP A 118 18.19 -12.66 -3.33
CA ASP A 118 18.98 -13.09 -4.50
C ASP A 118 19.91 -11.98 -5.02
N LEU A 119 19.42 -10.73 -5.07
CA LEU A 119 20.23 -9.58 -5.46
C LEU A 119 21.38 -9.30 -4.48
N ILE A 120 21.11 -9.39 -3.18
CA ILE A 120 22.15 -9.24 -2.14
C ILE A 120 23.22 -10.33 -2.28
N VAL A 121 22.80 -11.58 -2.44
CA VAL A 121 23.74 -12.71 -2.62
C VAL A 121 24.60 -12.56 -3.87
N LYS A 122 24.06 -11.99 -4.93
CA LYS A 122 24.78 -11.71 -6.18
C LYS A 122 25.61 -10.43 -6.13
N ASN A 123 25.66 -9.73 -5.00
CA ASN A 123 26.31 -8.42 -4.83
C ASN A 123 25.82 -7.36 -5.85
N ILE A 124 24.57 -7.43 -6.25
CA ILE A 124 23.93 -6.40 -7.08
C ILE A 124 23.34 -5.37 -6.12
N THR A 125 23.89 -4.16 -6.12
CA THR A 125 23.37 -3.01 -5.37
C THR A 125 22.33 -2.26 -6.20
N PHE A 126 21.30 -1.76 -5.49
CA PHE A 126 20.28 -0.89 -6.09
C PHE A 126 20.77 0.56 -6.20
#